data_d04608b030e4937f185bddbf0c0eec03
#
_entry.id   d04608b030e4937f185bddbf0c0eec03
#
_cell.length_a   1.000
_cell.length_b   1.000
_cell.length_c   1.000
_cell.angle_alpha   90.00
_cell.angle_beta   90.00
_cell.angle_gamma   90.00
#
_symmetry.space_group_name_H-M   'P 1'
#
loop_
_entity.id
_entity.type
_entity.pdbx_description
1 polymer ?
#
loop_
_entity_poly.entity_id
_entity_poly.type
_entity_poly.pdbx_seq_one_letter_code
_entity_poly.pdbx_strand_id
1 'polypeptide(L)'
;MQQLRALVELSRLGTVSAAADSLGFSQSTVSHQLAALSRATGAVLLTRAGRGVRLTEEGRALAVRGQEVLDLLDRTEREVVSMARAEAGRVRLAAFPSAVASLVPGVLDVVGRQYPGLEVELVDAEPPEALDALRRGRVDAALSFSY
;
A
#
# COMPACT_ATOMS: atom_id res chain seq x y z
N MET A 1 11.58 -7.25 7.18
CA MET A 1 10.42 -6.47 6.69
C MET A 1 10.34 -5.09 7.34
N GLN A 2 10.33 -4.94 8.67
CA GLN A 2 10.25 -3.63 9.34
C GLN A 2 11.36 -2.66 8.94
N GLN A 3 12.59 -3.15 8.77
CA GLN A 3 13.75 -2.36 8.33
C GLN A 3 13.53 -1.72 6.94
N LEU A 4 12.94 -2.48 6.00
CA LEU A 4 12.65 -2.01 4.66
C LEU A 4 11.50 -0.98 4.68
N ARG A 5 10.45 -1.22 5.47
CA ARG A 5 9.37 -0.24 5.69
C ARG A 5 9.90 1.07 6.28
N ALA A 6 10.84 0.99 7.23
CA ALA A 6 11.47 2.19 7.81
C ALA A 6 12.22 3.02 6.76
N LEU A 7 12.95 2.37 5.83
CA LEU A 7 13.66 3.07 4.75
C LEU A 7 12.71 3.71 3.75
N VAL A 8 11.65 2.99 3.35
CA VAL A 8 10.64 3.47 2.41
C VAL A 8 9.87 4.67 3.00
N GLU A 9 9.43 4.59 4.26
CA GLU A 9 8.76 5.70 4.95
C GLU A 9 9.69 6.91 5.13
N LEU A 10 10.96 6.70 5.46
CA LEU A 10 11.95 7.79 5.51
C LEU A 10 12.13 8.44 4.14
N SER A 11 12.16 7.66 3.06
CA SER A 11 12.24 8.18 1.69
C SER A 11 11.04 9.04 1.32
N ARG A 12 9.85 8.66 1.76
CA ARG A 12 8.58 9.34 1.49
C ARG A 12 8.41 10.62 2.31
N LEU A 13 8.76 10.56 3.60
CA LEU A 13 8.46 11.62 4.58
C LEU A 13 9.65 12.54 4.89
N GLY A 14 10.85 12.16 4.48
CA GLY A 14 12.07 12.99 4.56
C GLY A 14 12.73 13.07 5.94
N THR A 15 12.05 12.68 7.03
CA THR A 15 12.60 12.74 8.39
C THR A 15 12.33 11.45 9.17
N VAL A 16 13.27 11.10 10.07
CA VAL A 16 13.12 9.93 10.96
C VAL A 16 11.92 10.09 11.90
N SER A 17 11.65 11.33 12.35
CA SER A 17 10.49 11.61 13.20
C SER A 17 9.19 11.28 12.48
N ALA A 18 8.97 11.85 11.30
CA ALA A 18 7.75 11.60 10.53
C ALA A 18 7.58 10.14 10.12
N ALA A 19 8.69 9.46 9.79
CA ALA A 19 8.66 8.02 9.52
C ALA A 19 8.30 7.19 10.77
N ALA A 20 8.80 7.59 11.94
CA ALA A 20 8.48 6.94 13.21
C ALA A 20 7.01 7.11 13.58
N ASP A 21 6.49 8.32 13.45
CA ASP A 21 5.08 8.64 13.71
C ASP A 21 4.15 7.85 12.77
N SER A 22 4.49 7.79 11.46
CA SER A 22 3.72 7.03 10.46
C SER A 22 3.70 5.52 10.73
N LEU A 23 4.80 4.97 11.25
CA LEU A 23 4.93 3.54 11.53
C LEU A 23 4.47 3.14 12.94
N GLY A 24 4.11 4.10 13.80
CA GLY A 24 3.75 3.85 15.19
C GLY A 24 4.93 3.39 16.06
N PHE A 25 6.16 3.83 15.73
CA PHE A 25 7.39 3.51 16.45
C PHE A 25 8.05 4.74 17.05
N SER A 26 9.00 4.51 17.99
CA SER A 26 9.90 5.57 18.43
C SER A 26 10.97 5.89 17.38
N GLN A 27 11.49 7.12 17.37
CA GLN A 27 12.60 7.53 16.51
C GLN A 27 13.85 6.66 16.70
N SER A 28 14.12 6.24 17.93
CA SER A 28 15.22 5.34 18.25
C SER A 28 15.05 3.97 17.62
N THR A 29 13.82 3.43 17.62
CA THR A 29 13.48 2.16 16.96
C THR A 29 13.71 2.26 15.46
N VAL A 30 13.19 3.29 14.80
CA VAL A 30 13.37 3.51 13.36
C VAL A 30 14.85 3.68 13.01
N SER A 31 15.60 4.49 13.80
CA SER A 31 17.05 4.64 13.60
C SER A 31 17.80 3.31 13.72
N HIS A 32 17.45 2.48 14.70
CA HIS A 32 18.04 1.16 14.87
C HIS A 32 17.72 0.23 13.68
N GLN A 33 16.49 0.25 13.19
CA GLN A 33 16.07 -0.53 12.01
C GLN A 33 16.84 -0.11 10.75
N LEU A 34 17.01 1.19 10.51
CA LEU A 34 17.77 1.74 9.38
C LEU A 34 19.27 1.36 9.46
N ALA A 35 19.85 1.45 10.65
CA ALA A 35 21.23 1.01 10.88
C ALA A 35 21.41 -0.50 10.67
N ALA A 36 20.42 -1.30 11.10
CA ALA A 36 20.43 -2.74 10.88
C ALA A 36 20.31 -3.09 9.39
N LEU A 37 19.50 -2.36 8.63
CA LEU A 37 19.38 -2.53 7.18
C LEU A 37 20.69 -2.22 6.47
N SER A 38 21.37 -1.11 6.83
CA SER A 38 22.68 -0.77 6.28
C SER A 38 23.73 -1.86 6.54
N ARG A 39 23.73 -2.43 7.75
CA ARG A 39 24.62 -3.55 8.05
C ARG A 39 24.29 -4.81 7.25
N ALA A 40 23.01 -5.13 7.11
CA ALA A 40 22.57 -6.32 6.38
C ALA A 40 22.85 -6.23 4.87
N THR A 41 22.79 -5.05 4.28
CA THR A 41 23.09 -4.83 2.86
C THR A 41 24.58 -4.60 2.59
N GLY A 42 25.37 -4.29 3.62
CA GLY A 42 26.77 -3.88 3.46
C GLY A 42 26.94 -2.50 2.80
N ALA A 43 25.86 -1.74 2.63
CA ALA A 43 25.85 -0.45 1.95
C ALA A 43 25.58 0.70 2.95
N VAL A 44 26.15 1.88 2.66
CA VAL A 44 25.82 3.11 3.37
C VAL A 44 24.55 3.68 2.78
N LEU A 45 23.42 3.48 3.46
CA LEU A 45 22.10 3.92 2.98
C LEU A 45 21.74 5.35 3.39
N LEU A 46 22.42 5.86 4.44
CA LEU A 46 22.12 7.15 5.06
C LEU A 46 23.41 7.93 5.29
N THR A 47 23.35 9.23 5.11
CA THR A 47 24.40 10.18 5.46
C THR A 47 23.86 11.28 6.38
N ARG A 48 24.72 11.89 7.17
CA ARG A 48 24.34 13.05 8.01
C ARG A 48 24.07 14.28 7.15
N ALA A 49 22.99 14.99 7.45
CA ALA A 49 22.64 16.25 6.81
C ALA A 49 22.16 17.23 7.89
N GLY A 50 23.06 18.10 8.35
CA GLY A 50 22.78 19.02 9.45
C GLY A 50 22.41 18.25 10.74
N ARG A 51 21.22 18.51 11.27
CA ARG A 51 20.68 17.83 12.47
C ARG A 51 19.93 16.53 12.15
N GLY A 52 19.80 16.18 10.86
CA GLY A 52 19.07 15.01 10.41
C GLY A 52 19.91 14.05 9.59
N VAL A 53 19.22 13.19 8.85
CA VAL A 53 19.81 12.22 7.93
C VAL A 53 19.21 12.39 6.54
N ARG A 54 19.96 12.05 5.50
CA ARG A 54 19.52 11.98 4.11
C ARG A 54 19.85 10.61 3.55
N LEU A 55 19.05 10.14 2.62
CA LEU A 55 19.35 8.93 1.85
C LEU A 55 20.53 9.19 0.91
N THR A 56 21.43 8.23 0.84
CA THR A 56 22.44 8.14 -0.21
C THR A 56 21.77 7.76 -1.54
N GLU A 57 22.54 7.64 -2.62
CA GLU A 57 22.03 7.13 -3.90
C GLU A 57 21.58 5.67 -3.75
N GLU A 58 22.39 4.86 -3.08
CA GLU A 58 22.08 3.46 -2.75
C GLU A 58 20.83 3.37 -1.86
N GLY A 59 20.69 4.28 -0.87
CA GLY A 59 19.52 4.35 -0.02
C GLY A 59 18.24 4.66 -0.79
N ARG A 60 18.31 5.60 -1.76
CA ARG A 60 17.17 5.91 -2.64
C ARG A 60 16.82 4.75 -3.56
N ALA A 61 17.82 4.15 -4.20
CA ALA A 61 17.62 2.99 -5.05
C ALA A 61 16.97 1.82 -4.28
N LEU A 62 17.46 1.54 -3.07
CA LEU A 62 16.89 0.49 -2.23
C LEU A 62 15.47 0.86 -1.77
N ALA A 63 15.16 2.13 -1.47
CA ALA A 63 13.81 2.54 -1.10
C ALA A 63 12.81 2.33 -2.24
N VAL A 64 13.16 2.67 -3.50
CA VAL A 64 12.32 2.44 -4.67
C VAL A 64 12.04 0.93 -4.85
N ARG A 65 13.07 0.11 -4.85
CA ARG A 65 12.91 -1.35 -4.98
C ARG A 65 12.22 -1.96 -3.77
N GLY A 66 12.48 -1.39 -2.59
CA GLY A 66 11.83 -1.79 -1.35
C GLY A 66 10.32 -1.56 -1.38
N GLN A 67 9.86 -0.48 -1.98
CA GLN A 67 8.43 -0.23 -2.19
C GLN A 67 7.81 -1.32 -3.07
N GLU A 68 8.46 -1.67 -4.20
CA GLU A 68 7.98 -2.74 -5.09
C GLU A 68 7.83 -4.09 -4.35
N VAL A 69 8.78 -4.42 -3.48
CA VAL A 69 8.75 -5.64 -2.65
C VAL A 69 7.62 -5.60 -1.63
N LEU A 70 7.41 -4.45 -0.97
CA LEU A 70 6.32 -4.27 -0.01
C LEU A 70 4.96 -4.37 -0.71
N ASP A 71 4.80 -3.76 -1.88
CA ASP A 71 3.57 -3.83 -2.68
C ASP A 71 3.30 -5.27 -3.15
N LEU A 72 4.34 -6.01 -3.51
CA LEU A 72 4.21 -7.43 -3.87
C LEU A 72 3.76 -8.27 -2.68
N LEU A 73 4.36 -8.04 -1.50
CA LEU A 73 3.96 -8.74 -0.29
C LEU A 73 2.50 -8.47 0.07
N ASP A 74 2.12 -7.20 0.07
CA ASP A 74 0.74 -6.79 0.37
C ASP A 74 -0.25 -7.41 -0.65
N ARG A 75 0.13 -7.54 -1.93
CA ARG A 75 -0.66 -8.26 -2.94
C ARG A 75 -0.75 -9.75 -2.63
N THR A 76 0.37 -10.39 -2.31
CA THR A 76 0.40 -11.82 -1.99
C THR A 76 -0.45 -12.14 -0.75
N GLU A 77 -0.35 -11.33 0.29
CA GLU A 77 -1.20 -11.47 1.48
C GLU A 77 -2.69 -11.35 1.12
N ARG A 78 -3.04 -10.40 0.25
CA ARG A 78 -4.42 -10.24 -0.26
C ARG A 78 -4.88 -11.44 -1.09
N GLU A 79 -4.04 -11.96 -1.96
CA GLU A 79 -4.35 -13.15 -2.77
C GLU A 79 -4.65 -14.35 -1.87
N VAL A 80 -3.82 -14.58 -0.85
CA VAL A 80 -4.05 -15.67 0.12
C VAL A 80 -5.34 -15.47 0.91
N VAL A 81 -5.59 -14.24 1.39
CA VAL A 81 -6.85 -13.89 2.08
C VAL A 81 -8.04 -14.01 1.13
N SER A 82 -7.88 -13.61 -0.13
CA SER A 82 -8.93 -13.75 -1.17
C SER A 82 -9.21 -15.21 -1.49
N MET A 83 -8.18 -16.06 -1.59
CA MET A 83 -8.37 -17.50 -1.76
C MET A 83 -9.16 -18.11 -0.59
N ALA A 84 -8.83 -17.72 0.65
CA ALA A 84 -9.57 -18.15 1.84
C ALA A 84 -10.99 -17.57 1.90
N ARG A 85 -11.23 -16.40 1.28
CA ARG A 85 -12.54 -15.73 1.21
C ARG A 85 -13.32 -16.06 -0.07
N ALA A 86 -12.67 -16.56 -1.13
CA ALA A 86 -13.35 -17.01 -2.35
C ALA A 86 -14.34 -18.15 -2.07
N GLU A 87 -14.10 -18.91 -1.00
CA GLU A 87 -15.10 -19.81 -0.45
C GLU A 87 -16.30 -19.05 0.19
N ALA A 88 -16.14 -17.78 0.54
CA ALA A 88 -17.19 -16.90 1.10
C ALA A 88 -17.73 -15.85 0.11
N GLY A 89 -17.15 -15.74 -1.08
CA GLY A 89 -17.70 -14.95 -2.20
C GLY A 89 -17.93 -13.46 -1.92
N ARG A 90 -16.95 -12.71 -1.37
CA ARG A 90 -17.06 -11.26 -1.13
C ARG A 90 -16.04 -10.47 -1.93
N VAL A 91 -16.48 -9.42 -2.65
CA VAL A 91 -15.65 -8.46 -3.41
C VAL A 91 -15.96 -7.04 -2.94
N ARG A 92 -14.94 -6.26 -2.60
CA ARG A 92 -15.05 -4.84 -2.27
C ARG A 92 -14.70 -4.01 -3.50
N LEU A 93 -15.65 -3.22 -3.99
CA LEU A 93 -15.51 -2.34 -5.15
C LEU A 93 -15.51 -0.87 -4.69
N ALA A 94 -14.42 -0.15 -4.92
CA ALA A 94 -14.40 1.30 -4.78
C ALA A 94 -14.91 1.96 -6.06
N ALA A 95 -15.84 2.90 -5.91
CA ALA A 95 -16.38 3.65 -7.02
C ALA A 95 -16.79 5.07 -6.59
N PHE A 96 -16.66 6.03 -7.48
CA PHE A 96 -17.09 7.41 -7.27
C PHE A 96 -18.62 7.54 -7.45
N PRO A 97 -19.27 8.53 -6.80
CA PRO A 97 -20.74 8.60 -6.71
C PRO A 97 -21.48 8.50 -8.05
N SER A 98 -20.96 9.16 -9.09
CA SER A 98 -21.62 9.12 -10.40
C SER A 98 -21.50 7.75 -11.09
N ALA A 99 -20.43 7.01 -10.87
CA ALA A 99 -20.30 5.63 -11.34
C ALA A 99 -21.21 4.69 -10.55
N VAL A 100 -21.32 4.87 -9.26
CA VAL A 100 -22.26 4.12 -8.41
C VAL A 100 -23.70 4.30 -8.91
N ALA A 101 -24.06 5.52 -9.29
CA ALA A 101 -25.41 5.81 -9.78
C ALA A 101 -25.71 5.28 -11.19
N SER A 102 -24.69 5.20 -12.08
CA SER A 102 -24.89 4.94 -13.51
C SER A 102 -24.39 3.59 -14.00
N LEU A 103 -23.21 3.16 -13.57
CA LEU A 103 -22.51 1.96 -14.07
C LEU A 103 -22.69 0.76 -13.15
N VAL A 104 -22.56 0.97 -11.85
CA VAL A 104 -22.54 -0.12 -10.86
C VAL A 104 -23.80 -0.96 -10.88
N PRO A 105 -25.04 -0.43 -11.02
CA PRO A 105 -26.25 -1.25 -11.05
C PRO A 105 -26.24 -2.28 -12.17
N GLY A 106 -25.77 -1.90 -13.37
CA GLY A 106 -25.63 -2.82 -14.50
C GLY A 106 -24.59 -3.90 -14.27
N VAL A 107 -23.48 -3.54 -13.63
CA VAL A 107 -22.43 -4.51 -13.27
C VAL A 107 -22.95 -5.50 -12.23
N LEU A 108 -23.63 -5.02 -11.19
CA LEU A 108 -24.18 -5.87 -10.12
C LEU A 108 -25.25 -6.83 -10.65
N ASP A 109 -26.08 -6.39 -11.60
CA ASP A 109 -27.07 -7.26 -12.26
C ASP A 109 -26.40 -8.41 -13.03
N VAL A 110 -25.35 -8.13 -13.80
CA VAL A 110 -24.58 -9.16 -14.52
C VAL A 110 -23.87 -10.11 -13.54
N VAL A 111 -23.18 -9.54 -12.54
CA VAL A 111 -22.44 -10.33 -11.54
C VAL A 111 -23.41 -11.21 -10.74
N GLY A 112 -24.53 -10.68 -10.28
CA GLY A 112 -25.51 -11.44 -9.51
C GLY A 112 -26.13 -12.62 -10.29
N ARG A 113 -26.27 -12.49 -11.63
CA ARG A 113 -26.72 -13.61 -12.48
C ARG A 113 -25.66 -14.66 -12.70
N GLN A 114 -24.40 -14.25 -12.88
CA GLN A 114 -23.30 -15.19 -13.16
C GLN A 114 -22.73 -15.84 -11.90
N TYR A 115 -22.75 -15.09 -10.78
CA TYR A 115 -22.14 -15.50 -9.51
C TYR A 115 -23.10 -15.24 -8.33
N PRO A 116 -24.19 -16.01 -8.19
CA PRO A 116 -25.25 -15.75 -7.21
C PRO A 116 -24.80 -15.84 -5.74
N GLY A 117 -23.63 -16.42 -5.46
CA GLY A 117 -23.04 -16.48 -4.13
C GLY A 117 -22.03 -15.34 -3.83
N LEU A 118 -21.80 -14.42 -4.80
CA LEU A 118 -20.84 -13.35 -4.65
C LEU A 118 -21.50 -12.11 -4.01
N GLU A 119 -21.03 -11.72 -2.82
CA GLU A 119 -21.39 -10.47 -2.16
C GLU A 119 -20.49 -9.35 -2.65
N VAL A 120 -21.06 -8.25 -3.17
CA VAL A 120 -20.32 -7.06 -3.58
C VAL A 120 -20.55 -5.95 -2.56
N GLU A 121 -19.48 -5.54 -1.88
CA GLU A 121 -19.44 -4.41 -0.95
C GLU A 121 -18.96 -3.16 -1.70
N LEU A 122 -19.79 -2.11 -1.72
CA LEU A 122 -19.42 -0.83 -2.35
C LEU A 122 -18.74 0.09 -1.34
N VAL A 123 -17.63 0.69 -1.76
CA VAL A 123 -16.90 1.72 -1.02
C VAL A 123 -16.92 3.00 -1.84
N ASP A 124 -17.53 4.05 -1.28
CA ASP A 124 -17.54 5.38 -1.90
C ASP A 124 -16.14 5.99 -1.82
N ALA A 125 -15.52 6.26 -2.96
CA ALA A 125 -14.19 6.85 -3.05
C ALA A 125 -13.96 7.54 -4.39
N GLU A 126 -13.39 8.74 -4.37
CA GLU A 126 -12.94 9.44 -5.58
C GLU A 126 -11.71 8.72 -6.21
N PRO A 127 -11.45 8.90 -7.53
CA PRO A 127 -10.43 8.15 -8.25
C PRO A 127 -9.04 8.06 -7.57
N PRO A 128 -8.44 9.14 -7.04
CA PRO A 128 -7.15 9.06 -6.36
C PRO A 128 -7.21 8.19 -5.10
N GLU A 129 -8.29 8.31 -4.32
CA GLU A 129 -8.51 7.55 -3.09
C GLU A 129 -8.83 6.09 -3.37
N ALA A 130 -9.63 5.83 -4.42
CA ALA A 130 -9.97 4.49 -4.88
C ALA A 130 -8.73 3.72 -5.33
N LEU A 131 -7.82 4.36 -6.09
CA LEU A 131 -6.56 3.79 -6.52
C LEU A 131 -5.61 3.53 -5.35
N ASP A 132 -5.55 4.44 -4.36
CA ASP A 132 -4.75 4.24 -3.15
C ASP A 132 -5.33 3.08 -2.31
N ALA A 133 -6.66 3.01 -2.17
CA ALA A 133 -7.34 1.91 -1.50
C ALA A 133 -7.07 0.56 -2.18
N LEU A 134 -7.08 0.52 -3.53
CA LEU A 134 -6.74 -0.68 -4.31
C LEU A 134 -5.28 -1.08 -4.11
N ARG A 135 -4.33 -0.15 -4.20
CA ARG A 135 -2.91 -0.41 -3.97
C ARG A 135 -2.64 -0.97 -2.57
N ARG A 136 -3.34 -0.45 -1.56
CA ARG A 136 -3.23 -0.90 -0.16
C ARG A 136 -4.12 -2.11 0.17
N GLY A 137 -4.89 -2.64 -0.80
CA GLY A 137 -5.80 -3.78 -0.63
C GLY A 137 -6.94 -3.58 0.32
N ARG A 138 -7.32 -2.34 0.52
CA ARG A 138 -8.55 -2.03 1.24
C ARG A 138 -9.79 -2.36 0.42
N VAL A 139 -9.65 -2.38 -0.92
CA VAL A 139 -10.65 -2.84 -1.88
C VAL A 139 -10.02 -3.80 -2.89
N ASP A 140 -10.84 -4.62 -3.52
CA ASP A 140 -10.42 -5.66 -4.44
C ASP A 140 -10.51 -5.20 -5.91
N ALA A 141 -11.35 -4.19 -6.17
CA ALA A 141 -11.48 -3.49 -7.45
C ALA A 141 -11.73 -2.00 -7.24
N ALA A 142 -11.39 -1.18 -8.24
CA ALA A 142 -11.66 0.26 -8.21
C ALA A 142 -12.07 0.75 -9.59
N LEU A 143 -13.11 1.58 -9.66
CA LEU A 143 -13.44 2.37 -10.84
C LEU A 143 -12.68 3.69 -10.80
N SER A 144 -12.02 4.01 -11.91
CA SER A 144 -11.27 5.25 -12.09
C SER A 144 -11.48 5.78 -13.50
N PHE A 145 -11.23 7.06 -13.68
CA PHE A 145 -11.17 7.68 -15.01
C PHE A 145 -9.87 8.48 -15.14
N SER A 146 -9.40 8.63 -16.36
CA SER A 146 -8.28 9.52 -16.70
C SER A 146 -8.76 10.53 -17.75
N TYR A 147 -8.29 11.77 -17.60
CA TYR A 147 -8.45 12.80 -18.63
C TYR A 147 -7.27 12.75 -19.60
#